data_4e63519c94d0e68713b955f4a2b109f8
#
_entry.id   4e63519c94d0e68713b955f4a2b109f8
#
_cell.length_a   1.000
_cell.length_b   1.000
_cell.length_c   1.000
_cell.angle_alpha   90.00
_cell.angle_beta   90.00
_cell.angle_gamma   90.00
#
_symmetry.space_group_name_H-M   'P 1'
#
loop_
_entity.id
_entity.type
_entity.pdbx_description
1 polymer ?
#
loop_
_entity_poly.entity_id
_entity_poly.type
_entity_poly.pdbx_seq_one_letter_code
_entity_poly.pdbx_strand_id
1 'polypeptide(L)'
;MKILVINCGSSSLKYQLIDMEGEKVLCKGLCERIGMESSMITHEANGHKATTPAIFPTHTEAFTEVVKKMTTGEGKVIDSVSEIEAIGHRVAHGGEKFKESCLIPPAVVKAIHDLSPLAPLHNPAAILGIEASYKVFGEDKPNVAVFDTAFHSTMPPKAYMYAIPYEYYEKYGVRRYGFHGTSHKYVSHRAAEFLEEPIERLKLITCHLGNGSSIAAVDQGKVIDTSMGMTPLAGLMMGTRCGDLDPSVVNYLKYNLEITGHELDEILNKKSGLLGVSGVSSDKRDVEEAAMNGNKRAQLASDMLNYQIKKTIGSYIAAMGGVDAIVFTGGIGEHDADSRAKICHHMDWLGIRIDTDKNRDAHKQKKDVVEVTAWGARVRTLIIETNEELMIARDTKEVIEK
;
A
#
# COMPACT_ATOMS: atom_id res chain seq x y z
N MET A 1 24.09 -4.32 8.28
CA MET A 1 22.89 -4.71 9.05
C MET A 1 21.94 -5.47 8.13
N LYS A 2 21.61 -6.73 8.48
CA LYS A 2 20.63 -7.53 7.74
C LYS A 2 19.26 -7.47 8.43
N ILE A 3 18.24 -7.02 7.73
CA ILE A 3 16.88 -6.84 8.24
C ILE A 3 15.94 -7.79 7.50
N LEU A 4 15.17 -8.57 8.25
CA LEU A 4 14.10 -9.40 7.72
C LEU A 4 12.80 -8.60 7.76
N VAL A 5 12.22 -8.33 6.60
CA VAL A 5 10.93 -7.65 6.46
C VAL A 5 9.82 -8.67 6.29
N ILE A 6 8.76 -8.50 7.05
CA ILE A 6 7.61 -9.42 7.14
C ILE A 6 6.30 -8.68 6.88
N ASN A 7 5.48 -9.27 6.04
CA ASN A 7 4.09 -8.87 5.84
C ASN A 7 3.20 -10.11 5.94
N CYS A 8 2.48 -10.22 7.06
CA CYS A 8 1.57 -11.33 7.32
C CYS A 8 0.13 -11.01 6.91
N GLY A 9 -0.45 -11.90 6.13
CA GLY A 9 -1.88 -12.02 5.93
C GLY A 9 -2.46 -13.17 6.76
N SER A 10 -3.79 -13.34 6.75
CA SER A 10 -4.47 -14.40 7.51
C SER A 10 -4.01 -15.81 7.12
N SER A 11 -3.66 -16.03 5.85
CA SER A 11 -3.21 -17.31 5.30
C SER A 11 -1.93 -17.19 4.47
N SER A 12 -1.16 -16.13 4.67
CA SER A 12 0.06 -15.88 3.89
C SER A 12 1.11 -15.15 4.72
N LEU A 13 2.38 -15.34 4.32
CA LEU A 13 3.52 -14.63 4.89
C LEU A 13 4.47 -14.27 3.75
N LYS A 14 4.57 -12.97 3.43
CA LYS A 14 5.54 -12.42 2.48
C LYS A 14 6.76 -11.95 3.26
N TYR A 15 7.95 -12.23 2.74
CA TYR A 15 9.20 -11.83 3.38
C TYR A 15 10.27 -11.37 2.39
N GLN A 16 11.16 -10.50 2.88
CA GLN A 16 12.41 -10.15 2.21
C GLN A 16 13.52 -10.02 3.26
N LEU A 17 14.68 -10.56 2.98
CA LEU A 17 15.91 -10.29 3.73
C LEU A 17 16.72 -9.25 2.96
N ILE A 18 16.98 -8.11 3.60
CA ILE A 18 17.65 -6.97 2.98
C ILE A 18 18.95 -6.70 3.76
N ASP A 19 20.07 -6.62 3.05
CA ASP A 19 21.30 -6.08 3.60
C ASP A 19 21.29 -4.57 3.42
N MET A 20 21.25 -3.85 4.55
CA MET A 20 21.19 -2.39 4.56
C MET A 20 22.50 -1.72 4.18
N GLU A 21 23.59 -2.47 4.04
CA GLU A 21 24.81 -2.01 3.38
C GLU A 21 24.60 -2.10 1.85
N GLY A 22 24.24 -0.98 1.25
CA GLY A 22 23.87 -0.90 -0.16
C GLY A 22 22.42 -1.30 -0.49
N GLU A 23 21.58 -1.55 0.51
CA GLU A 23 20.14 -1.84 0.38
C GLU A 23 19.84 -3.00 -0.57
N LYS A 24 20.63 -4.06 -0.47
CA LYS A 24 20.56 -5.21 -1.37
C LYS A 24 19.60 -6.27 -0.85
N VAL A 25 18.62 -6.65 -1.66
CA VAL A 25 17.77 -7.81 -1.40
C VAL A 25 18.61 -9.09 -1.54
N LEU A 26 18.78 -9.82 -0.44
CA LEU A 26 19.48 -11.10 -0.42
C LEU A 26 18.57 -12.25 -0.85
N CYS A 27 17.33 -12.25 -0.35
CA CYS A 27 16.27 -13.16 -0.79
C CYS A 27 14.90 -12.55 -0.54
N LYS A 28 13.90 -13.11 -1.22
CA LYS A 28 12.48 -12.80 -1.01
C LYS A 28 11.64 -14.05 -1.19
N GLY A 29 10.43 -14.05 -0.65
CA GLY A 29 9.53 -15.17 -0.84
C GLY A 29 8.14 -14.94 -0.27
N LEU A 30 7.34 -15.99 -0.46
CA LEU A 30 5.95 -16.01 -0.09
C LEU A 30 5.55 -17.41 0.38
N CYS A 31 5.04 -17.52 1.60
CA CYS A 31 4.33 -18.70 2.08
C CYS A 31 2.83 -18.45 1.86
N GLU A 32 2.16 -19.41 1.25
CA GLU A 32 0.74 -19.31 0.88
C GLU A 32 -0.05 -20.46 1.48
N ARG A 33 -1.37 -20.24 1.68
CA ARG A 33 -2.33 -21.21 2.19
C ARG A 33 -1.93 -21.77 3.56
N ILE A 34 -1.42 -20.90 4.43
CA ILE A 34 -1.13 -21.22 5.83
C ILE A 34 -2.43 -21.64 6.50
N GLY A 35 -2.42 -22.76 7.23
CA GLY A 35 -3.61 -23.36 7.84
C GLY A 35 -4.44 -24.25 6.89
N MET A 36 -3.96 -24.52 5.67
CA MET A 36 -4.65 -25.34 4.66
C MET A 36 -3.78 -26.53 4.24
N GLU A 37 -4.41 -27.59 3.70
CA GLU A 37 -3.72 -28.83 3.30
C GLU A 37 -2.73 -28.65 2.14
N SER A 38 -2.89 -27.60 1.31
CA SER A 38 -2.10 -27.38 0.10
C SER A 38 -1.17 -26.15 0.23
N SER A 39 -0.51 -26.01 1.37
CA SER A 39 0.45 -24.93 1.60
C SER A 39 1.66 -25.03 0.68
N MET A 40 2.25 -23.90 0.33
CA MET A 40 3.45 -23.82 -0.49
C MET A 40 4.34 -22.66 -0.07
N ILE A 41 5.64 -22.76 -0.36
CA ILE A 41 6.58 -21.67 -0.25
C ILE A 41 7.23 -21.40 -1.61
N THR A 42 7.20 -20.14 -2.02
CA THR A 42 8.04 -19.63 -3.09
C THR A 42 9.22 -18.90 -2.48
N HIS A 43 10.44 -19.27 -2.86
CA HIS A 43 11.67 -18.62 -2.41
C HIS A 43 12.51 -18.22 -3.62
N GLU A 44 13.03 -17.01 -3.60
CA GLU A 44 13.87 -16.44 -4.66
C GLU A 44 15.16 -15.91 -4.02
N ALA A 45 16.29 -16.47 -4.42
CA ALA A 45 17.62 -16.09 -3.96
C ALA A 45 18.67 -16.48 -5.00
N ASN A 46 19.79 -15.77 -5.07
CA ASN A 46 20.92 -16.08 -5.95
C ASN A 46 20.54 -16.26 -7.44
N GLY A 47 19.50 -15.55 -7.91
CA GLY A 47 18.99 -15.67 -9.27
C GLY A 47 18.07 -16.90 -9.52
N HIS A 48 17.83 -17.73 -8.52
CA HIS A 48 16.96 -18.89 -8.59
C HIS A 48 15.64 -18.62 -7.87
N LYS A 49 14.53 -18.99 -8.51
CA LYS A 49 13.20 -18.95 -7.93
C LYS A 49 12.59 -20.35 -7.94
N ALA A 50 12.22 -20.85 -6.78
CA ALA A 50 11.64 -22.16 -6.61
C ALA A 50 10.34 -22.08 -5.79
N THR A 51 9.29 -22.80 -6.23
CA THR A 51 8.07 -23.02 -5.46
C THR A 51 8.01 -24.48 -5.04
N THR A 52 7.90 -24.72 -3.74
CA THR A 52 7.88 -26.07 -3.17
C THR A 52 6.65 -26.26 -2.28
N PRO A 53 5.97 -27.43 -2.33
CA PRO A 53 4.94 -27.78 -1.36
C PRO A 53 5.53 -27.79 0.05
N ALA A 54 4.72 -27.39 1.01
CA ALA A 54 5.07 -27.37 2.43
C ALA A 54 3.85 -27.63 3.29
N ILE A 55 4.03 -27.82 4.59
CA ILE A 55 2.94 -27.99 5.56
C ILE A 55 3.08 -26.88 6.59
N PHE A 56 2.14 -25.95 6.57
CA PHE A 56 2.09 -24.81 7.48
C PHE A 56 0.78 -24.80 8.27
N PRO A 57 0.70 -25.55 9.39
CA PRO A 57 -0.47 -25.45 10.28
C PRO A 57 -0.69 -24.04 10.81
N THR A 58 0.39 -23.33 11.11
CA THR A 58 0.38 -21.95 11.60
C THR A 58 1.50 -21.10 10.95
N HIS A 59 1.54 -19.82 11.26
CA HIS A 59 2.60 -18.91 10.84
C HIS A 59 3.97 -19.32 11.42
N THR A 60 4.02 -20.01 12.56
CA THR A 60 5.27 -20.46 13.17
C THR A 60 6.02 -21.45 12.28
N GLU A 61 5.32 -22.44 11.71
CA GLU A 61 5.91 -23.40 10.77
C GLU A 61 6.34 -22.71 9.48
N ALA A 62 5.55 -21.74 9.01
CA ALA A 62 5.92 -20.93 7.84
C ALA A 62 7.25 -20.18 8.10
N PHE A 63 7.40 -19.50 9.23
CA PHE A 63 8.67 -18.86 9.61
C PHE A 63 9.83 -19.84 9.72
N THR A 64 9.59 -21.00 10.31
CA THR A 64 10.62 -22.05 10.43
C THR A 64 11.13 -22.50 9.06
N GLU A 65 10.24 -22.68 8.09
CA GLU A 65 10.63 -23.03 6.72
C GLU A 65 11.34 -21.87 6.01
N VAL A 66 10.91 -20.63 6.23
CA VAL A 66 11.61 -19.43 5.72
C VAL A 66 13.06 -19.41 6.22
N VAL A 67 13.28 -19.60 7.52
CA VAL A 67 14.63 -19.70 8.10
C VAL A 67 15.44 -20.81 7.45
N LYS A 68 14.86 -22.00 7.29
CA LYS A 68 15.51 -23.13 6.64
C LYS A 68 15.91 -22.82 5.19
N LYS A 69 15.03 -22.17 4.40
CA LYS A 69 15.35 -21.75 3.02
C LYS A 69 16.49 -20.73 2.96
N MET A 70 16.58 -19.81 3.93
CA MET A 70 17.65 -18.82 4.01
C MET A 70 18.99 -19.39 4.44
N THR A 71 19.00 -20.50 5.21
CA THR A 71 20.19 -21.06 5.84
C THR A 71 20.71 -22.34 5.19
N THR A 72 19.92 -23.01 4.32
CA THR A 72 20.26 -24.30 3.73
C THR A 72 19.93 -24.39 2.23
N GLY A 73 20.62 -25.28 1.51
CA GLY A 73 20.35 -25.58 0.09
C GLY A 73 20.76 -24.46 -0.86
N GLU A 74 20.20 -24.49 -2.09
CA GLU A 74 20.54 -23.55 -3.17
C GLU A 74 20.08 -22.12 -2.89
N GLY A 75 19.02 -21.96 -2.05
CA GLY A 75 18.50 -20.66 -1.64
C GLY A 75 19.22 -20.02 -0.45
N LYS A 76 20.29 -20.64 0.06
CA LYS A 76 21.03 -20.14 1.20
C LYS A 76 21.67 -18.77 0.94
N VAL A 77 21.42 -17.83 1.85
CA VAL A 77 21.94 -16.44 1.79
C VAL A 77 22.61 -16.00 3.11
N ILE A 78 22.43 -16.78 4.18
CA ILE A 78 23.05 -16.57 5.49
C ILE A 78 23.51 -17.93 6.06
N ASP A 79 24.52 -17.91 6.92
CA ASP A 79 25.01 -19.12 7.60
C ASP A 79 24.20 -19.44 8.86
N SER A 80 23.71 -18.40 9.53
CA SER A 80 22.97 -18.51 10.79
C SER A 80 21.91 -17.41 10.90
N VAL A 81 20.82 -17.71 11.60
CA VAL A 81 19.78 -16.72 11.96
C VAL A 81 20.32 -15.58 12.83
N SER A 82 21.48 -15.74 13.46
CA SER A 82 22.13 -14.66 14.22
C SER A 82 22.56 -13.49 13.34
N GLU A 83 22.75 -13.72 12.03
CA GLU A 83 23.06 -12.66 11.06
C GLU A 83 21.88 -11.72 10.78
N ILE A 84 20.65 -12.15 11.07
CA ILE A 84 19.47 -11.27 11.02
C ILE A 84 19.51 -10.42 12.28
N GLU A 85 19.76 -9.13 12.14
CA GLU A 85 19.94 -8.23 13.27
C GLU A 85 18.63 -7.67 13.78
N ALA A 86 17.62 -7.51 12.91
CA ALA A 86 16.30 -7.02 13.25
C ALA A 86 15.20 -7.53 12.31
N ILE A 87 13.95 -7.44 12.75
CA ILE A 87 12.77 -7.85 11.99
C ILE A 87 11.78 -6.68 11.94
N GLY A 88 11.45 -6.24 10.72
CA GLY A 88 10.45 -5.22 10.47
C GLY A 88 9.11 -5.85 10.08
N HIS A 89 8.04 -5.51 10.79
CA HIS A 89 6.70 -5.99 10.55
C HIS A 89 5.80 -4.90 9.99
N ARG A 90 5.16 -5.16 8.85
CA ARG A 90 4.07 -4.31 8.38
C ARG A 90 2.84 -4.51 9.27
N VAL A 91 2.32 -3.41 9.81
CA VAL A 91 1.06 -3.36 10.57
C VAL A 91 0.10 -2.40 9.87
N ALA A 92 -1.12 -2.86 9.58
CA ALA A 92 -2.04 -2.05 8.77
C ALA A 92 -2.53 -0.81 9.50
N HIS A 93 -2.83 -0.88 10.80
CA HIS A 93 -3.48 0.22 11.51
C HIS A 93 -2.84 0.51 12.86
N GLY A 94 -2.31 1.73 12.99
CA GLY A 94 -1.69 2.22 14.22
C GLY A 94 -2.61 3.12 15.07
N GLY A 95 -3.81 3.43 14.59
CA GLY A 95 -4.73 4.37 15.24
C GLY A 95 -4.11 5.76 15.39
N GLU A 96 -4.51 6.49 16.40
CA GLU A 96 -3.89 7.75 16.78
C GLU A 96 -2.68 7.55 17.74
N LYS A 97 -2.51 6.30 18.20
CA LYS A 97 -1.48 5.95 19.17
C LYS A 97 -0.08 5.87 18.55
N PHE A 98 0.00 5.33 17.33
CA PHE A 98 1.27 5.11 16.63
C PHE A 98 1.40 6.06 15.45
N LYS A 99 2.17 7.11 15.64
CA LYS A 99 2.47 8.15 14.65
C LYS A 99 3.76 7.91 13.88
N GLU A 100 4.53 6.94 14.32
CA GLU A 100 5.82 6.50 13.74
C GLU A 100 6.06 5.02 14.03
N SER A 101 7.06 4.46 13.37
CA SER A 101 7.50 3.09 13.59
C SER A 101 8.13 2.93 14.98
N CYS A 102 7.95 1.77 15.62
CA CYS A 102 8.44 1.55 17.00
C CYS A 102 8.82 0.09 17.26
N LEU A 103 9.67 -0.15 18.26
CA LEU A 103 9.91 -1.48 18.82
C LEU A 103 8.59 -2.10 19.33
N ILE A 104 8.53 -3.43 19.31
CA ILE A 104 7.33 -4.20 19.70
C ILE A 104 7.52 -4.90 21.06
N PRO A 105 7.51 -4.20 22.19
CA PRO A 105 7.35 -4.86 23.49
C PRO A 105 5.91 -5.38 23.65
N PRO A 106 5.63 -6.24 24.66
CA PRO A 106 4.29 -6.80 24.88
C PRO A 106 3.16 -5.76 24.94
N ALA A 107 3.44 -4.55 25.44
CA ALA A 107 2.47 -3.46 25.49
C ALA A 107 2.05 -2.95 24.09
N VAL A 108 2.95 -3.00 23.10
CA VAL A 108 2.65 -2.65 21.71
C VAL A 108 1.82 -3.73 21.05
N VAL A 109 2.12 -5.01 21.27
CA VAL A 109 1.28 -6.13 20.78
C VAL A 109 -0.16 -5.97 21.29
N LYS A 110 -0.33 -5.71 22.60
CA LYS A 110 -1.64 -5.44 23.19
C LYS A 110 -2.33 -4.25 22.53
N ALA A 111 -1.62 -3.17 22.28
CA ALA A 111 -2.19 -1.99 21.64
C ALA A 111 -2.62 -2.24 20.19
N ILE A 112 -1.85 -3.03 19.41
CA ILE A 112 -2.23 -3.45 18.06
C ILE A 112 -3.49 -4.35 18.11
N HIS A 113 -3.59 -5.21 19.13
CA HIS A 113 -4.79 -6.03 19.35
C HIS A 113 -6.02 -5.15 19.63
N ASP A 114 -5.88 -4.15 20.51
CA ASP A 114 -6.98 -3.23 20.86
C ASP A 114 -7.45 -2.40 19.64
N LEU A 115 -6.60 -2.21 18.64
CA LEU A 115 -6.91 -1.54 17.37
C LEU A 115 -7.49 -2.48 16.30
N SER A 116 -7.59 -3.80 16.57
CA SER A 116 -8.12 -4.78 15.60
C SER A 116 -9.53 -4.45 15.08
N PRO A 117 -10.46 -3.84 15.86
CA PRO A 117 -11.74 -3.40 15.33
C PRO A 117 -11.67 -2.41 14.16
N LEU A 118 -10.56 -1.63 14.06
CA LEU A 118 -10.32 -0.69 12.94
C LEU A 118 -9.73 -1.38 11.70
N ALA A 119 -9.10 -2.55 11.86
CA ALA A 119 -8.50 -3.34 10.79
C ALA A 119 -8.66 -4.86 11.04
N PRO A 120 -9.90 -5.38 11.07
CA PRO A 120 -10.19 -6.74 11.55
C PRO A 120 -9.59 -7.84 10.67
N LEU A 121 -9.28 -7.55 9.41
CA LEU A 121 -8.66 -8.52 8.48
C LEU A 121 -7.13 -8.44 8.48
N HIS A 122 -6.52 -7.42 9.08
CA HIS A 122 -5.09 -7.14 8.94
C HIS A 122 -4.34 -7.17 10.28
N ASN A 123 -4.79 -6.42 11.28
CA ASN A 123 -4.07 -6.34 12.56
C ASN A 123 -3.96 -7.71 13.27
N PRO A 124 -5.01 -8.57 13.32
CA PRO A 124 -4.87 -9.91 13.88
C PRO A 124 -3.82 -10.76 13.16
N ALA A 125 -3.73 -10.67 11.83
CA ALA A 125 -2.73 -11.39 11.06
C ALA A 125 -1.31 -10.88 11.33
N ALA A 126 -1.13 -9.57 11.48
CA ALA A 126 0.15 -8.99 11.87
C ALA A 126 0.60 -9.48 13.26
N ILE A 127 -0.32 -9.58 14.24
CA ILE A 127 -0.03 -10.13 15.57
C ILE A 127 0.44 -11.58 15.47
N LEU A 128 -0.23 -12.43 14.69
CA LEU A 128 0.21 -13.82 14.47
C LEU A 128 1.63 -13.88 13.92
N GLY A 129 1.98 -12.98 13.00
CA GLY A 129 3.33 -12.87 12.46
C GLY A 129 4.36 -12.44 13.52
N ILE A 130 4.02 -11.46 14.34
CA ILE A 130 4.88 -10.97 15.43
C ILE A 130 5.13 -12.08 16.47
N GLU A 131 4.08 -12.75 16.92
CA GLU A 131 4.19 -13.86 17.87
C GLU A 131 4.98 -15.04 17.32
N ALA A 132 4.79 -15.37 16.04
CA ALA A 132 5.56 -16.42 15.37
C ALA A 132 7.04 -16.02 15.24
N SER A 133 7.32 -14.74 14.98
CA SER A 133 8.68 -14.20 14.95
C SER A 133 9.38 -14.40 16.31
N TYR A 134 8.75 -14.02 17.41
CA TYR A 134 9.34 -14.22 18.74
C TYR A 134 9.60 -15.69 19.07
N LYS A 135 8.71 -16.60 18.66
CA LYS A 135 8.92 -18.05 18.87
C LYS A 135 10.11 -18.61 18.10
N VAL A 136 10.37 -18.09 16.89
CA VAL A 136 11.41 -18.62 15.99
C VAL A 136 12.77 -17.94 16.21
N PHE A 137 12.78 -16.62 16.45
CA PHE A 137 14.01 -15.83 16.55
C PHE A 137 14.42 -15.50 18.00
N GLY A 138 13.52 -15.73 18.97
CA GLY A 138 13.72 -15.37 20.37
C GLY A 138 13.24 -13.95 20.70
N GLU A 139 12.98 -13.72 22.00
CA GLU A 139 12.47 -12.44 22.50
C GLU A 139 13.50 -11.32 22.46
N ASP A 140 14.78 -11.66 22.47
CA ASP A 140 15.89 -10.70 22.42
C ASP A 140 16.11 -10.11 21.03
N LYS A 141 15.52 -10.72 19.97
CA LYS A 141 15.64 -10.21 18.61
C LYS A 141 14.75 -8.97 18.45
N PRO A 142 15.34 -7.80 18.10
CA PRO A 142 14.54 -6.60 17.87
C PRO A 142 13.47 -6.80 16.80
N ASN A 143 12.21 -6.56 17.16
CA ASN A 143 11.07 -6.52 16.26
C ASN A 143 10.51 -5.10 16.23
N VAL A 144 10.26 -4.57 15.03
CA VAL A 144 9.76 -3.21 14.79
C VAL A 144 8.45 -3.25 14.05
N ALA A 145 7.45 -2.52 14.54
CA ALA A 145 6.18 -2.30 13.85
C ALA A 145 6.28 -1.06 12.95
N VAL A 146 5.95 -1.24 11.68
CA VAL A 146 5.83 -0.16 10.70
C VAL A 146 4.37 -0.07 10.27
N PHE A 147 3.73 1.06 10.59
CA PHE A 147 2.28 1.21 10.43
C PHE A 147 1.94 1.90 9.11
N ASP A 148 1.03 1.31 8.32
CA ASP A 148 0.55 1.91 7.06
C ASP A 148 -0.13 3.27 7.28
N THR A 149 -0.67 3.52 8.48
CA THR A 149 -1.32 4.78 8.85
C THR A 149 -0.37 5.86 9.34
N ALA A 150 0.88 5.51 9.71
CA ALA A 150 1.78 6.42 10.40
C ALA A 150 2.19 7.63 9.55
N PHE A 151 2.48 7.45 8.26
CA PHE A 151 2.85 8.55 7.36
C PHE A 151 1.75 9.62 7.25
N HIS A 152 0.48 9.21 7.42
CA HIS A 152 -0.69 10.10 7.37
C HIS A 152 -1.01 10.78 8.72
N SER A 153 -0.26 10.50 9.78
CA SER A 153 -0.50 11.04 11.12
C SER A 153 -0.39 12.57 11.22
N THR A 154 0.24 13.20 10.23
CA THR A 154 0.43 14.65 10.14
C THR A 154 -0.78 15.41 9.58
N MET A 155 -1.83 14.71 9.13
CA MET A 155 -3.05 15.36 8.64
C MET A 155 -3.66 16.30 9.69
N PRO A 156 -4.05 17.53 9.31
CA PRO A 156 -4.72 18.45 10.23
C PRO A 156 -6.17 18.00 10.51
N PRO A 157 -6.76 18.39 11.66
CA PRO A 157 -8.13 18.01 12.03
C PRO A 157 -9.18 18.26 10.95
N LYS A 158 -9.10 19.38 10.23
CA LYS A 158 -10.00 19.74 9.14
C LYS A 158 -9.99 18.75 7.96
N ALA A 159 -8.93 17.95 7.81
CA ALA A 159 -8.79 16.95 6.75
C ALA A 159 -9.21 15.54 7.22
N TYR A 160 -8.98 15.22 8.49
CA TYR A 160 -9.29 13.88 9.00
C TYR A 160 -10.67 13.73 9.64
N MET A 161 -11.31 14.82 10.07
CA MET A 161 -12.62 14.74 10.74
C MET A 161 -13.74 14.46 9.73
N TYR A 162 -14.67 13.58 10.12
CA TYR A 162 -15.94 13.44 9.42
C TYR A 162 -16.98 14.39 10.02
N ALA A 163 -17.84 14.94 9.18
CA ALA A 163 -18.91 15.89 9.58
C ALA A 163 -20.11 15.14 10.19
N ILE A 164 -19.86 14.39 11.27
CA ILE A 164 -20.84 13.66 12.08
C ILE A 164 -20.69 14.11 13.54
N PRO A 165 -21.57 13.74 14.47
CA PRO A 165 -21.44 14.16 15.86
C PRO A 165 -20.05 13.88 16.42
N TYR A 166 -19.42 14.91 16.98
CA TYR A 166 -18.01 14.91 17.42
C TYR A 166 -17.69 13.80 18.44
N GLU A 167 -18.71 13.39 19.24
CA GLU A 167 -18.57 12.30 20.22
C GLU A 167 -18.12 10.96 19.62
N TYR A 168 -18.40 10.69 18.33
CA TYR A 168 -17.95 9.46 17.66
C TYR A 168 -16.44 9.49 17.46
N TYR A 169 -15.86 10.64 17.21
CA TYR A 169 -14.42 10.80 17.21
C TYR A 169 -13.84 10.62 18.61
N GLU A 170 -14.36 11.34 19.61
CA GLU A 170 -13.81 11.30 20.96
C GLU A 170 -13.88 9.91 21.60
N LYS A 171 -14.98 9.20 21.43
CA LYS A 171 -15.22 7.90 22.09
C LYS A 171 -14.64 6.72 21.33
N TYR A 172 -14.64 6.79 20.00
CA TYR A 172 -14.38 5.62 19.12
C TYR A 172 -13.27 5.86 18.09
N GLY A 173 -12.68 7.02 18.04
CA GLY A 173 -11.64 7.35 17.07
C GLY A 173 -12.15 7.34 15.62
N VAL A 174 -13.44 7.68 15.38
CA VAL A 174 -14.03 7.72 14.05
C VAL A 174 -13.51 8.95 13.30
N ARG A 175 -12.49 8.72 12.47
CA ARG A 175 -11.81 9.72 11.65
C ARG A 175 -11.17 9.08 10.43
N ARG A 176 -10.69 9.90 9.50
CA ARG A 176 -9.80 9.46 8.42
C ARG A 176 -8.41 9.14 8.99
N TYR A 177 -7.85 7.98 8.61
CA TYR A 177 -6.47 7.59 8.94
C TYR A 177 -5.60 7.52 7.68
N GLY A 178 -6.11 6.95 6.59
CA GLY A 178 -5.35 6.69 5.37
C GLY A 178 -4.49 5.43 5.47
N PHE A 179 -4.13 4.88 4.31
CA PHE A 179 -3.36 3.64 4.19
C PHE A 179 -2.36 3.75 3.05
N HIS A 180 -1.60 2.68 2.78
CA HIS A 180 -0.44 2.69 1.88
C HIS A 180 0.62 3.71 2.30
N GLY A 181 0.67 4.07 3.57
CA GLY A 181 1.58 5.11 4.07
C GLY A 181 3.05 4.80 3.80
N THR A 182 3.44 3.53 3.90
CA THR A 182 4.79 3.08 3.58
C THR A 182 5.15 3.34 2.12
N SER A 183 4.23 3.05 1.19
CA SER A 183 4.41 3.34 -0.23
C SER A 183 4.47 4.85 -0.50
N HIS A 184 3.48 5.62 0.02
CA HIS A 184 3.47 7.08 -0.14
C HIS A 184 4.74 7.74 0.42
N LYS A 185 5.23 7.28 1.57
CA LYS A 185 6.49 7.72 2.17
C LYS A 185 7.67 7.43 1.22
N TYR A 186 7.81 6.19 0.78
CA TYR A 186 8.88 5.77 -0.11
C TYR A 186 8.94 6.61 -1.39
N VAL A 187 7.83 6.69 -2.13
CA VAL A 187 7.84 7.38 -3.43
C VAL A 187 7.95 8.90 -3.29
N SER A 188 7.52 9.49 -2.16
CA SER A 188 7.72 10.91 -1.87
C SER A 188 9.20 11.26 -1.68
N HIS A 189 9.91 10.48 -0.88
CA HIS A 189 11.36 10.64 -0.69
C HIS A 189 12.12 10.37 -1.99
N ARG A 190 11.74 9.33 -2.71
CA ARG A 190 12.37 8.98 -3.99
C ARG A 190 12.15 10.05 -5.06
N ALA A 191 10.98 10.70 -5.06
CA ALA A 191 10.71 11.86 -5.93
C ALA A 191 11.61 13.05 -5.57
N ALA A 192 11.76 13.36 -4.28
CA ALA A 192 12.62 14.44 -3.81
C ALA A 192 14.09 14.21 -4.20
N GLU A 193 14.60 12.99 -4.01
CA GLU A 193 15.94 12.59 -4.46
C GLU A 193 16.12 12.77 -5.97
N PHE A 194 15.14 12.32 -6.78
CA PHE A 194 15.19 12.44 -8.24
C PHE A 194 15.13 13.91 -8.71
N LEU A 195 14.37 14.74 -8.01
CA LEU A 195 14.23 16.16 -8.31
C LEU A 195 15.42 16.98 -7.81
N GLU A 196 16.32 16.38 -7.03
CA GLU A 196 17.47 17.02 -6.37
C GLU A 196 17.06 18.20 -5.48
N GLU A 197 15.86 18.09 -4.84
CA GLU A 197 15.30 19.10 -3.96
C GLU A 197 14.95 18.50 -2.59
N PRO A 198 15.18 19.22 -1.48
CA PRO A 198 14.72 18.78 -0.16
C PRO A 198 13.20 18.61 -0.13
N ILE A 199 12.72 17.49 0.44
CA ILE A 199 11.29 17.20 0.50
C ILE A 199 10.48 18.29 1.24
N GLU A 200 11.13 19.02 2.14
CA GLU A 200 10.56 20.14 2.90
C GLU A 200 10.25 21.37 2.02
N ARG A 201 10.67 21.37 0.76
CA ARG A 201 10.37 22.41 -0.22
C ARG A 201 9.37 22.00 -1.27
N LEU A 202 8.96 20.73 -1.28
CA LEU A 202 8.14 20.16 -2.33
C LEU A 202 6.69 19.98 -1.91
N LYS A 203 5.80 20.19 -2.87
CA LYS A 203 4.39 19.80 -2.84
C LYS A 203 4.18 18.64 -3.81
N LEU A 204 3.92 17.46 -3.29
CA LEU A 204 3.80 16.24 -4.07
C LEU A 204 2.39 15.66 -3.96
N ILE A 205 1.89 15.12 -5.06
CA ILE A 205 0.72 14.25 -5.06
C ILE A 205 1.20 12.86 -5.46
N THR A 206 1.06 11.89 -4.56
CA THR A 206 1.45 10.51 -4.80
C THR A 206 0.22 9.65 -5.03
N CYS A 207 0.18 8.98 -6.19
CA CYS A 207 -0.93 8.15 -6.65
C CYS A 207 -0.51 6.69 -6.62
N HIS A 208 -0.79 5.99 -5.51
CA HIS A 208 -0.60 4.54 -5.42
C HIS A 208 -1.82 3.86 -6.02
N LEU A 209 -1.68 3.35 -7.24
CA LEU A 209 -2.78 2.78 -8.03
C LEU A 209 -2.51 1.30 -8.32
N GLY A 210 -3.29 0.45 -7.67
CA GLY A 210 -3.24 -1.00 -7.83
C GLY A 210 -4.63 -1.61 -7.65
N ASN A 211 -4.71 -2.86 -7.23
CA ASN A 211 -5.99 -3.46 -6.85
C ASN A 211 -6.63 -2.75 -5.64
N GLY A 212 -5.80 -2.30 -4.68
CA GLY A 212 -6.11 -1.21 -3.76
C GLY A 212 -5.50 0.08 -4.28
N SER A 213 -6.19 1.21 -4.14
CA SER A 213 -5.73 2.49 -4.68
C SER A 213 -5.95 3.63 -3.69
N SER A 214 -4.96 4.50 -3.57
CA SER A 214 -5.05 5.73 -2.78
C SER A 214 -4.19 6.85 -3.35
N ILE A 215 -4.56 8.07 -3.02
CA ILE A 215 -3.80 9.28 -3.36
C ILE A 215 -3.52 10.03 -2.05
N ALA A 216 -2.30 10.56 -1.92
CA ALA A 216 -1.92 11.39 -0.80
C ALA A 216 -1.40 12.75 -1.28
N ALA A 217 -1.80 13.80 -0.57
CA ALA A 217 -1.28 15.16 -0.72
C ALA A 217 -0.15 15.35 0.29
N VAL A 218 1.08 15.48 -0.19
CA VAL A 218 2.29 15.63 0.63
C VAL A 218 2.83 17.04 0.47
N ASP A 219 2.67 17.86 1.49
CA ASP A 219 3.16 19.22 1.52
C ASP A 219 4.35 19.32 2.48
N GLN A 220 5.53 19.66 1.93
CA GLN A 220 6.76 19.80 2.71
C GLN A 220 7.11 18.55 3.57
N GLY A 221 6.97 17.38 2.95
CA GLY A 221 7.24 16.10 3.60
C GLY A 221 6.13 15.59 4.55
N LYS A 222 5.03 16.33 4.70
CA LYS A 222 3.91 15.99 5.59
C LYS A 222 2.65 15.71 4.78
N VAL A 223 1.97 14.62 5.07
CA VAL A 223 0.65 14.36 4.49
C VAL A 223 -0.35 15.35 5.09
N ILE A 224 -1.04 16.08 4.23
CA ILE A 224 -2.11 17.02 4.63
C ILE A 224 -3.50 16.50 4.30
N ASP A 225 -3.61 15.53 3.38
CA ASP A 225 -4.85 14.84 3.04
C ASP A 225 -4.55 13.51 2.34
N THR A 226 -5.49 12.56 2.37
CA THR A 226 -5.39 11.29 1.66
C THR A 226 -6.78 10.75 1.32
N SER A 227 -6.88 9.93 0.29
CA SER A 227 -8.18 9.46 -0.22
C SER A 227 -8.81 8.34 0.59
N MET A 228 -8.03 7.40 1.14
CA MET A 228 -8.58 6.36 2.01
C MET A 228 -9.01 6.96 3.36
N GLY A 229 -10.03 6.38 3.96
CA GLY A 229 -10.71 6.92 5.13
C GLY A 229 -10.30 6.28 6.45
N MET A 230 -11.30 6.01 7.29
CA MET A 230 -11.19 5.22 8.50
C MET A 230 -10.71 3.78 8.19
N THR A 231 -11.15 3.28 7.05
CA THR A 231 -10.78 1.97 6.49
C THR A 231 -10.25 2.13 5.07
N PRO A 232 -9.63 1.10 4.48
CA PRO A 232 -9.17 1.12 3.08
C PRO A 232 -10.32 1.08 2.05
N LEU A 233 -11.59 1.23 2.46
CA LEU A 233 -12.74 1.20 1.57
C LEU A 233 -13.01 2.53 0.88
N ALA A 234 -12.88 3.65 1.63
CA ALA A 234 -13.17 4.99 1.15
C ALA A 234 -12.17 5.48 0.10
N GLY A 235 -12.54 6.55 -0.61
CA GLY A 235 -11.73 7.22 -1.62
C GLY A 235 -12.03 6.74 -3.03
N LEU A 236 -11.00 6.33 -3.76
CA LEU A 236 -11.12 5.87 -5.14
C LEU A 236 -11.87 4.54 -5.24
N MET A 237 -12.61 4.35 -6.33
CA MET A 237 -13.00 2.99 -6.68
C MET A 237 -11.76 2.15 -6.94
N MET A 238 -11.83 0.85 -6.63
CA MET A 238 -10.68 -0.06 -6.70
C MET A 238 -11.06 -1.31 -7.47
N GLY A 239 -10.25 -2.36 -7.44
CA GLY A 239 -10.58 -3.61 -8.12
C GLY A 239 -11.94 -4.19 -7.71
N THR A 240 -12.19 -4.27 -6.40
CA THR A 240 -13.45 -4.84 -5.82
C THR A 240 -14.15 -3.89 -4.84
N ARG A 241 -13.51 -2.81 -4.40
CA ARG A 241 -14.04 -1.85 -3.42
C ARG A 241 -14.72 -0.70 -4.12
N CYS A 242 -15.85 -0.23 -3.55
CA CYS A 242 -16.65 0.83 -4.16
C CYS A 242 -15.98 2.21 -4.13
N GLY A 243 -15.11 2.51 -3.17
CA GLY A 243 -14.67 3.87 -2.89
C GLY A 243 -15.78 4.72 -2.24
N ASP A 244 -15.68 6.03 -2.42
CA ASP A 244 -16.68 6.97 -1.88
C ASP A 244 -18.04 6.80 -2.57
N LEU A 245 -19.09 6.81 -1.76
CA LEU A 245 -20.47 6.82 -2.21
C LEU A 245 -21.34 7.64 -1.26
N ASP A 246 -22.53 8.02 -1.70
CA ASP A 246 -23.53 8.65 -0.84
C ASP A 246 -23.93 7.65 0.29
N PRO A 247 -23.80 8.03 1.58
CA PRO A 247 -24.20 7.17 2.70
C PRO A 247 -25.66 6.68 2.61
N SER A 248 -26.54 7.43 1.95
CA SER A 248 -27.94 7.05 1.75
C SER A 248 -28.10 5.83 0.84
N VAL A 249 -27.11 5.53 -0.01
CA VAL A 249 -27.09 4.29 -0.82
C VAL A 249 -27.04 3.08 0.09
N VAL A 250 -26.23 3.11 1.16
CA VAL A 250 -26.14 2.02 2.15
C VAL A 250 -27.51 1.77 2.80
N ASN A 251 -28.16 2.85 3.23
CA ASN A 251 -29.51 2.78 3.83
C ASN A 251 -30.54 2.26 2.83
N TYR A 252 -30.50 2.73 1.57
CA TYR A 252 -31.40 2.27 0.52
C TYR A 252 -31.27 0.76 0.30
N LEU A 253 -30.04 0.25 0.13
CA LEU A 253 -29.78 -1.16 -0.06
C LEU A 253 -30.27 -1.98 1.14
N LYS A 254 -30.00 -1.53 2.37
CA LYS A 254 -30.39 -2.20 3.60
C LYS A 254 -31.89 -2.28 3.78
N TYR A 255 -32.60 -1.16 3.61
CA TYR A 255 -34.03 -1.07 3.97
C TYR A 255 -34.97 -1.38 2.82
N ASN A 256 -34.58 -1.13 1.56
CA ASN A 256 -35.47 -1.35 0.41
C ASN A 256 -35.18 -2.69 -0.30
N LEU A 257 -33.98 -3.22 -0.18
CA LEU A 257 -33.61 -4.52 -0.77
C LEU A 257 -33.35 -5.59 0.29
N GLU A 258 -33.60 -5.29 1.58
CA GLU A 258 -33.48 -6.20 2.72
C GLU A 258 -32.08 -6.84 2.86
N ILE A 259 -31.05 -6.13 2.37
CA ILE A 259 -29.65 -6.62 2.41
C ILE A 259 -29.11 -6.47 3.85
N THR A 260 -28.57 -7.54 4.39
CA THR A 260 -27.99 -7.56 5.74
C THR A 260 -26.72 -6.72 5.83
N GLY A 261 -26.28 -6.36 7.04
CA GLY A 261 -25.02 -5.64 7.24
C GLY A 261 -23.80 -6.42 6.73
N HIS A 262 -23.77 -7.74 6.87
CA HIS A 262 -22.70 -8.59 6.36
C HIS A 262 -22.68 -8.63 4.82
N GLU A 263 -23.84 -8.77 4.19
CA GLU A 263 -23.96 -8.73 2.73
C GLU A 263 -23.55 -7.36 2.17
N LEU A 264 -23.90 -6.28 2.87
CA LEU A 264 -23.45 -4.91 2.51
C LEU A 264 -21.94 -4.81 2.55
N ASP A 265 -21.29 -5.31 3.61
CA ASP A 265 -19.85 -5.31 3.72
C ASP A 265 -19.20 -6.07 2.55
N GLU A 266 -19.74 -7.24 2.20
CA GLU A 266 -19.29 -8.02 1.04
C GLU A 266 -19.50 -7.27 -0.29
N ILE A 267 -20.65 -6.64 -0.47
CA ILE A 267 -20.95 -5.87 -1.70
C ILE A 267 -19.93 -4.74 -1.84
N LEU A 268 -19.73 -3.93 -0.80
CA LEU A 268 -18.91 -2.74 -0.86
C LEU A 268 -17.41 -3.05 -0.97
N ASN A 269 -16.93 -4.13 -0.33
CA ASN A 269 -15.52 -4.48 -0.29
C ASN A 269 -15.07 -5.48 -1.36
N LYS A 270 -15.96 -6.42 -1.78
CA LYS A 270 -15.57 -7.57 -2.59
C LYS A 270 -16.27 -7.68 -3.95
N LYS A 271 -17.43 -7.02 -4.13
CA LYS A 271 -18.29 -7.17 -5.31
C LYS A 271 -18.50 -5.85 -6.08
N SER A 272 -17.83 -4.79 -5.67
CA SER A 272 -17.93 -3.44 -6.24
C SER A 272 -16.72 -3.08 -7.11
N GLY A 273 -16.42 -1.83 -7.27
CA GLY A 273 -15.26 -1.34 -8.00
C GLY A 273 -15.27 -1.71 -9.49
N LEU A 274 -14.07 -1.98 -10.03
CA LEU A 274 -13.93 -2.40 -11.43
C LEU A 274 -14.75 -3.66 -11.71
N LEU A 275 -14.69 -4.66 -10.82
CA LEU A 275 -15.47 -5.89 -10.94
C LEU A 275 -16.97 -5.61 -11.02
N GLY A 276 -17.51 -4.84 -10.06
CA GLY A 276 -18.95 -4.60 -9.95
C GLY A 276 -19.51 -3.79 -11.11
N VAL A 277 -18.80 -2.77 -11.56
CA VAL A 277 -19.22 -1.91 -12.66
C VAL A 277 -19.05 -2.59 -14.00
N SER A 278 -17.88 -3.17 -14.29
CA SER A 278 -17.60 -3.83 -15.56
C SER A 278 -18.39 -5.13 -15.73
N GLY A 279 -18.56 -5.88 -14.63
CA GLY A 279 -19.08 -7.25 -14.67
C GLY A 279 -18.10 -8.25 -15.28
N VAL A 280 -16.81 -7.89 -15.40
CA VAL A 280 -15.77 -8.71 -16.05
C VAL A 280 -14.75 -9.19 -15.05
N SER A 281 -13.98 -8.28 -14.45
CA SER A 281 -12.84 -8.59 -13.59
C SER A 281 -12.53 -7.45 -12.63
N SER A 282 -11.82 -7.77 -11.54
CA SER A 282 -11.17 -6.78 -10.67
C SER A 282 -9.82 -6.31 -11.22
N ASP A 283 -9.27 -7.04 -12.18
CA ASP A 283 -8.00 -6.68 -12.83
C ASP A 283 -8.24 -5.64 -13.92
N LYS A 284 -7.53 -4.51 -13.82
CA LYS A 284 -7.66 -3.40 -14.76
C LYS A 284 -7.31 -3.82 -16.20
N ARG A 285 -6.39 -4.78 -16.37
CA ARG A 285 -5.95 -5.27 -17.69
C ARG A 285 -7.08 -6.00 -18.40
N ASP A 286 -7.79 -6.89 -17.71
CA ASP A 286 -8.95 -7.62 -18.25
C ASP A 286 -10.09 -6.65 -18.59
N VAL A 287 -10.29 -5.64 -17.75
CA VAL A 287 -11.32 -4.59 -17.97
C VAL A 287 -10.98 -3.78 -19.21
N GLU A 288 -9.73 -3.41 -19.44
CA GLU A 288 -9.34 -2.68 -20.65
C GLU A 288 -9.42 -3.53 -21.91
N GLU A 289 -9.00 -4.79 -21.84
CA GLU A 289 -9.16 -5.72 -22.97
C GLU A 289 -10.65 -5.86 -23.35
N ALA A 290 -11.52 -6.04 -22.36
CA ALA A 290 -12.96 -6.10 -22.61
C ALA A 290 -13.52 -4.80 -23.20
N ALA A 291 -13.04 -3.62 -22.75
CA ALA A 291 -13.42 -2.33 -23.28
C ALA A 291 -13.00 -2.17 -24.75
N MET A 292 -11.75 -2.53 -25.09
CA MET A 292 -11.25 -2.52 -26.47
C MET A 292 -12.07 -3.45 -27.38
N ASN A 293 -12.59 -4.55 -26.85
CA ASN A 293 -13.48 -5.48 -27.54
C ASN A 293 -14.96 -5.02 -27.56
N GLY A 294 -15.24 -3.77 -27.19
CA GLY A 294 -16.55 -3.13 -27.30
C GLY A 294 -17.47 -3.32 -26.09
N ASN A 295 -16.99 -3.83 -24.96
CA ASN A 295 -17.79 -3.91 -23.73
C ASN A 295 -17.96 -2.51 -23.12
N LYS A 296 -19.17 -1.95 -23.22
CA LYS A 296 -19.50 -0.60 -22.76
C LYS A 296 -19.40 -0.44 -21.24
N ARG A 297 -19.70 -1.50 -20.45
CA ARG A 297 -19.58 -1.43 -18.98
C ARG A 297 -18.11 -1.45 -18.56
N ALA A 298 -17.27 -2.21 -19.23
CA ALA A 298 -15.83 -2.21 -19.00
C ALA A 298 -15.22 -0.84 -19.33
N GLN A 299 -15.61 -0.22 -20.45
CA GLN A 299 -15.21 1.17 -20.78
C GLN A 299 -15.65 2.14 -19.68
N LEU A 300 -16.91 2.07 -19.24
CA LEU A 300 -17.44 2.92 -18.17
C LEU A 300 -16.63 2.75 -16.87
N ALA A 301 -16.30 1.51 -16.48
CA ALA A 301 -15.53 1.25 -15.26
C ALA A 301 -14.13 1.87 -15.31
N SER A 302 -13.44 1.76 -16.47
CA SER A 302 -12.15 2.40 -16.69
C SER A 302 -12.26 3.94 -16.64
N ASP A 303 -13.26 4.50 -17.30
CA ASP A 303 -13.46 5.95 -17.32
C ASP A 303 -13.82 6.51 -15.93
N MET A 304 -14.64 5.80 -15.15
CA MET A 304 -14.94 6.17 -13.76
C MET A 304 -13.70 6.22 -12.89
N LEU A 305 -12.83 5.20 -12.97
CA LEU A 305 -11.59 5.17 -12.21
C LEU A 305 -10.69 6.36 -12.57
N ASN A 306 -10.42 6.56 -13.86
CA ASN A 306 -9.55 7.66 -14.33
C ASN A 306 -10.13 9.03 -13.97
N TYR A 307 -11.45 9.20 -14.04
CA TYR A 307 -12.14 10.43 -13.65
C TYR A 307 -12.00 10.72 -12.15
N GLN A 308 -12.20 9.72 -11.29
CA GLN A 308 -12.05 9.88 -9.85
C GLN A 308 -10.62 10.26 -9.45
N ILE A 309 -9.62 9.60 -10.03
CA ILE A 309 -8.20 9.91 -9.80
C ILE A 309 -7.92 11.37 -10.19
N LYS A 310 -8.31 11.77 -11.39
CA LYS A 310 -8.13 13.15 -11.89
C LYS A 310 -8.79 14.17 -10.96
N LYS A 311 -10.04 13.93 -10.54
CA LYS A 311 -10.79 14.82 -9.64
C LYS A 311 -10.10 14.95 -8.28
N THR A 312 -9.59 13.85 -7.74
CA THR A 312 -8.86 13.82 -6.46
C THR A 312 -7.54 14.59 -6.56
N ILE A 313 -6.77 14.41 -7.63
CA ILE A 313 -5.56 15.21 -7.89
C ILE A 313 -5.90 16.70 -7.90
N GLY A 314 -6.94 17.10 -8.63
CA GLY A 314 -7.37 18.50 -8.70
C GLY A 314 -7.78 19.07 -7.34
N SER A 315 -8.48 18.29 -6.50
CA SER A 315 -8.87 18.71 -5.15
C SER A 315 -7.64 18.89 -4.24
N TYR A 316 -6.64 18.04 -4.36
CA TYR A 316 -5.42 18.14 -3.55
C TYR A 316 -4.50 19.27 -4.00
N ILE A 317 -4.44 19.59 -5.30
CA ILE A 317 -3.78 20.79 -5.78
C ILE A 317 -4.40 22.04 -5.14
N ALA A 318 -5.73 22.10 -5.08
CA ALA A 318 -6.42 23.21 -4.42
C ALA A 318 -6.14 23.24 -2.91
N ALA A 319 -6.17 22.10 -2.23
CA ALA A 319 -5.89 22.00 -0.79
C ALA A 319 -4.47 22.43 -0.42
N MET A 320 -3.46 22.11 -1.26
CA MET A 320 -2.05 22.52 -1.07
C MET A 320 -1.73 23.92 -1.61
N GLY A 321 -2.61 24.53 -2.40
CA GLY A 321 -2.32 25.79 -3.09
C GLY A 321 -1.25 25.66 -4.18
N GLY A 322 -1.18 24.50 -4.85
CA GLY A 322 -0.24 24.18 -5.92
C GLY A 322 0.32 22.77 -5.81
N VAL A 323 1.15 22.39 -6.76
CA VAL A 323 1.85 21.11 -6.81
C VAL A 323 3.13 21.25 -7.65
N ASP A 324 4.22 20.60 -7.21
CA ASP A 324 5.49 20.57 -7.93
C ASP A 324 5.61 19.29 -8.77
N ALA A 325 5.17 18.14 -8.22
CA ALA A 325 5.18 16.89 -8.97
C ALA A 325 3.99 15.99 -8.62
N ILE A 326 3.57 15.20 -9.62
CA ILE A 326 2.64 14.09 -9.50
C ILE A 326 3.43 12.81 -9.69
N VAL A 327 3.27 11.86 -8.75
CA VAL A 327 3.96 10.58 -8.76
C VAL A 327 2.94 9.47 -8.97
N PHE A 328 3.09 8.69 -10.02
CA PHE A 328 2.33 7.47 -10.29
C PHE A 328 3.12 6.26 -9.83
N THR A 329 2.50 5.39 -9.03
CA THR A 329 3.10 4.18 -8.48
C THR A 329 2.04 3.08 -8.28
N GLY A 330 2.47 1.89 -7.92
CA GLY A 330 1.62 0.70 -7.87
C GLY A 330 1.31 0.14 -9.26
N GLY A 331 0.82 -1.08 -9.35
CA GLY A 331 0.73 -1.82 -10.61
C GLY A 331 0.05 -1.08 -11.76
N ILE A 332 -1.06 -0.36 -11.50
CA ILE A 332 -1.73 0.47 -12.51
C ILE A 332 -0.91 1.74 -12.76
N GLY A 333 -0.48 2.43 -11.69
CA GLY A 333 0.28 3.67 -11.81
C GLY A 333 1.58 3.50 -12.59
N GLU A 334 2.29 2.40 -12.38
CA GLU A 334 3.57 2.09 -13.02
C GLU A 334 3.44 1.60 -14.46
N HIS A 335 2.44 0.77 -14.75
CA HIS A 335 2.41 0.03 -16.02
C HIS A 335 1.32 0.49 -17.00
N ASP A 336 0.28 1.21 -16.55
CA ASP A 336 -0.83 1.63 -17.40
C ASP A 336 -0.61 3.06 -17.95
N ALA A 337 0.07 3.14 -19.09
CA ALA A 337 0.35 4.40 -19.77
C ALA A 337 -0.93 5.11 -20.26
N ASP A 338 -1.96 4.36 -20.64
CA ASP A 338 -3.23 4.90 -21.12
C ASP A 338 -4.01 5.57 -19.99
N SER A 339 -4.08 4.93 -18.83
CA SER A 339 -4.69 5.53 -17.65
C SER A 339 -3.96 6.81 -17.24
N ARG A 340 -2.63 6.82 -17.17
CA ARG A 340 -1.88 8.06 -16.85
C ARG A 340 -2.17 9.19 -17.84
N ALA A 341 -2.22 8.87 -19.13
CA ALA A 341 -2.56 9.85 -20.17
C ALA A 341 -3.99 10.39 -19.99
N LYS A 342 -4.99 9.52 -19.76
CA LYS A 342 -6.39 9.91 -19.54
C LYS A 342 -6.57 10.74 -18.25
N ILE A 343 -5.87 10.38 -17.18
CA ILE A 343 -5.89 11.12 -15.92
C ILE A 343 -5.38 12.54 -16.12
N CYS A 344 -4.25 12.72 -16.81
CA CYS A 344 -3.62 14.03 -17.02
C CYS A 344 -4.23 14.83 -18.18
N HIS A 345 -5.11 14.24 -19.00
CA HIS A 345 -5.73 14.90 -20.13
C HIS A 345 -6.55 16.13 -19.68
N HIS A 346 -6.41 17.26 -20.40
CA HIS A 346 -7.04 18.53 -20.04
C HIS A 346 -6.69 19.10 -18.65
N MET A 347 -5.46 18.84 -18.18
CA MET A 347 -4.92 19.46 -16.97
C MET A 347 -3.81 20.50 -17.27
N ASP A 348 -3.63 20.89 -18.54
CA ASP A 348 -2.62 21.84 -19.00
C ASP A 348 -2.71 23.19 -18.28
N TRP A 349 -3.91 23.65 -17.97
CA TRP A 349 -4.17 24.88 -17.22
C TRP A 349 -3.63 24.85 -15.78
N LEU A 350 -3.45 23.65 -15.21
CA LEU A 350 -2.77 23.43 -13.93
C LEU A 350 -1.23 23.31 -14.10
N GLY A 351 -0.74 23.30 -15.34
CA GLY A 351 0.65 23.09 -15.67
C GLY A 351 1.06 21.62 -15.77
N ILE A 352 0.08 20.70 -15.80
CA ILE A 352 0.28 19.26 -15.88
C ILE A 352 0.10 18.83 -17.34
N ARG A 353 1.15 18.26 -17.94
CA ARG A 353 1.10 17.71 -19.28
C ARG A 353 2.10 16.56 -19.42
N ILE A 354 1.63 15.42 -19.89
CA ILE A 354 2.44 14.22 -20.14
C ILE A 354 2.98 14.24 -21.57
N ASP A 355 4.24 13.90 -21.74
CA ASP A 355 4.84 13.54 -23.03
C ASP A 355 4.35 12.14 -23.43
N THR A 356 3.61 12.06 -24.52
CA THR A 356 2.93 10.83 -24.97
C THR A 356 3.91 9.70 -25.26
N ASP A 357 5.04 10.01 -25.90
CA ASP A 357 6.03 9.00 -26.29
C ASP A 357 6.81 8.50 -25.08
N LYS A 358 7.28 9.42 -24.20
CA LYS A 358 7.94 9.05 -22.96
C LYS A 358 7.01 8.18 -22.08
N ASN A 359 5.73 8.54 -21.98
CA ASN A 359 4.76 7.83 -21.17
C ASN A 359 4.50 6.41 -21.70
N ARG A 360 4.30 6.26 -23.03
CA ARG A 360 4.13 4.96 -23.66
C ARG A 360 5.36 4.06 -23.49
N ASP A 361 6.54 4.62 -23.65
CA ASP A 361 7.81 3.89 -23.64
C ASP A 361 8.49 3.83 -22.28
N ALA A 362 7.83 4.31 -21.20
CA ALA A 362 8.38 4.35 -19.85
C ALA A 362 8.86 2.97 -19.36
N HIS A 363 8.07 1.91 -19.61
CA HIS A 363 8.39 0.53 -19.21
C HIS A 363 9.68 -0.03 -19.86
N LYS A 364 10.15 0.57 -20.96
CA LYS A 364 11.39 0.15 -21.66
C LYS A 364 12.65 0.65 -20.96
N GLN A 365 12.54 1.65 -20.09
CA GLN A 365 13.71 2.31 -19.51
C GLN A 365 14.37 1.51 -18.38
N LYS A 366 13.70 0.53 -17.78
CA LYS A 366 14.20 -0.32 -16.67
C LYS A 366 14.84 0.50 -15.55
N LYS A 367 14.24 1.65 -15.21
CA LYS A 367 14.66 2.55 -14.14
C LYS A 367 13.58 2.55 -13.08
N ASP A 368 13.99 2.72 -11.83
CA ASP A 368 13.08 2.87 -10.68
C ASP A 368 12.30 4.20 -10.71
N VAL A 369 12.84 5.22 -11.37
CA VAL A 369 12.18 6.51 -11.61
C VAL A 369 12.23 6.87 -13.08
N VAL A 370 11.07 7.13 -13.67
CA VAL A 370 10.93 7.60 -15.06
C VAL A 370 10.14 8.90 -15.09
N GLU A 371 10.71 9.94 -15.68
CA GLU A 371 9.99 11.19 -15.88
C GLU A 371 9.30 11.21 -17.25
N VAL A 372 7.99 11.51 -17.21
CA VAL A 372 7.14 11.58 -18.41
C VAL A 372 6.57 12.98 -18.65
N THR A 373 7.13 13.99 -18.02
CA THR A 373 6.74 15.40 -18.20
C THR A 373 6.94 15.86 -19.64
N ALA A 374 5.93 16.51 -20.23
CA ALA A 374 6.05 17.14 -21.54
C ALA A 374 6.88 18.43 -21.45
N TRP A 375 7.55 18.75 -22.54
CA TRP A 375 8.33 19.99 -22.60
C TRP A 375 7.46 21.23 -22.31
N GLY A 376 7.94 22.10 -21.44
CA GLY A 376 7.27 23.33 -21.03
C GLY A 376 6.13 23.15 -20.01
N ALA A 377 5.86 21.95 -19.54
CA ALA A 377 4.98 21.74 -18.40
C ALA A 377 5.66 22.19 -17.09
N ARG A 378 4.90 22.84 -16.20
CA ARG A 378 5.43 23.33 -14.92
C ARG A 378 5.47 22.26 -13.84
N VAL A 379 4.51 21.36 -13.84
CA VAL A 379 4.39 20.27 -12.88
C VAL A 379 5.09 19.05 -13.44
N ARG A 380 5.99 18.48 -12.65
CA ARG A 380 6.69 17.25 -13.04
C ARG A 380 5.75 16.04 -12.91
N THR A 381 5.82 15.13 -13.83
CA THR A 381 5.06 13.87 -13.77
C THR A 381 6.04 12.71 -13.78
N LEU A 382 6.05 11.96 -12.68
CA LEU A 382 6.99 10.89 -12.42
C LEU A 382 6.26 9.55 -12.32
N ILE A 383 6.91 8.51 -12.79
CA ILE A 383 6.55 7.12 -12.52
C ILE A 383 7.65 6.58 -11.61
N ILE A 384 7.27 6.08 -10.43
CA ILE A 384 8.23 5.56 -9.45
C ILE A 384 7.77 4.17 -9.04
N GLU A 385 8.64 3.18 -9.22
CA GLU A 385 8.40 1.82 -8.71
C GLU A 385 8.41 1.85 -7.18
N THR A 386 7.29 1.43 -6.56
CA THR A 386 7.23 1.40 -5.09
C THR A 386 8.07 0.25 -4.52
N ASN A 387 8.69 0.49 -3.37
CA ASN A 387 9.44 -0.53 -2.64
C ASN A 387 9.11 -0.43 -1.13
N GLU A 388 7.96 -0.96 -0.77
CA GLU A 388 7.47 -0.93 0.61
C GLU A 388 8.37 -1.72 1.55
N GLU A 389 8.90 -2.85 1.09
CA GLU A 389 9.78 -3.68 1.90
C GLU A 389 11.09 -2.95 2.25
N LEU A 390 11.67 -2.23 1.29
CA LEU A 390 12.85 -1.41 1.56
C LEU A 390 12.52 -0.27 2.53
N MET A 391 11.34 0.37 2.40
CA MET A 391 10.95 1.42 3.33
C MET A 391 10.75 0.89 4.75
N ILE A 392 10.15 -0.31 4.89
CA ILE A 392 10.04 -0.98 6.20
C ILE A 392 11.43 -1.27 6.77
N ALA A 393 12.38 -1.72 5.95
CA ALA A 393 13.74 -1.98 6.40
C ALA A 393 14.46 -0.69 6.83
N ARG A 394 14.29 0.41 6.09
CA ARG A 394 14.83 1.74 6.46
C ARG A 394 14.27 2.22 7.80
N ASP A 395 12.95 2.15 7.96
CA ASP A 395 12.27 2.52 9.22
C ASP A 395 12.72 1.62 10.38
N THR A 396 12.87 0.31 10.13
CA THR A 396 13.38 -0.63 11.13
C THR A 396 14.79 -0.28 11.57
N LYS A 397 15.68 0.02 10.63
CA LYS A 397 17.05 0.46 10.91
C LYS A 397 17.05 1.74 11.75
N GLU A 398 16.28 2.73 11.35
CA GLU A 398 16.19 4.01 12.06
C GLU A 398 15.73 3.84 13.52
N VAL A 399 14.74 2.97 13.78
CA VAL A 399 14.25 2.69 15.14
C VAL A 399 15.30 2.01 16.02
N ILE A 400 16.15 1.17 15.43
CA ILE A 400 17.17 0.41 16.18
C ILE A 400 18.42 1.25 16.46
N GLU A 401 18.75 2.18 15.57
CA GLU A 401 19.91 3.07 15.72
C GLU A 401 19.64 4.29 16.63
N LYS A 402 18.37 4.56 17.00
CA LYS A 402 17.96 5.59 18.00
C LYS A 402 18.18 5.10 19.43
#